data_ac3bb2946a5e80794d3973860388a885
#
_entry.id   ac3bb2946a5e80794d3973860388a885
#
_cell.length_a   1.000
_cell.length_b   1.000
_cell.length_c   1.000
_cell.angle_alpha   90.00
_cell.angle_beta   90.00
_cell.angle_gamma   90.00
#
_symmetry.space_group_name_H-M   'P 1'
#
loop_
_entity.id
_entity.type
_entity.pdbx_description
1 polymer ?
#
loop_
_entity_poly.entity_id
_entity_poly.type
_entity_poly.pdbx_seq_one_letter_code
_entity_poly.pdbx_strand_id
1 'polypeptide(L)'
;LQEGQIWEALMYYPKTKLSNLVCIIDWNKGQNDGYTKDFSIMYHNLHERIESFGWDTKVIDGHNVDEIRNSLSNESNSFRKVNKPLCLILNTIKGKGVSFMEHPSWHCKVPTEEEYKIAMKELGV
;
A
#
# COMPACT_ATOMS: atom_id res chain seq x y z
N LEU A 1 -5.30 7.82 -2.11
CA LEU A 1 -5.07 8.21 -3.52
C LEU A 1 -6.22 9.01 -4.16
N GLN A 2 -7.21 9.43 -3.39
CA GLN A 2 -8.36 10.20 -3.90
C GLN A 2 -8.15 11.71 -3.83
N GLU A 3 -7.02 12.14 -3.30
CA GLU A 3 -6.64 13.55 -3.23
C GLU A 3 -5.72 13.90 -4.41
N GLY A 4 -6.01 15.01 -5.09
CA GLY A 4 -5.37 15.40 -6.36
C GLY A 4 -3.86 15.64 -6.25
N GLN A 5 -3.39 16.19 -5.12
CA GLN A 5 -1.96 16.49 -4.93
C GLN A 5 -1.05 15.24 -5.00
N ILE A 6 -1.56 14.06 -4.67
CA ILE A 6 -0.79 12.82 -4.81
C ILE A 6 -0.50 12.54 -6.28
N TRP A 7 -1.49 12.74 -7.15
CA TRP A 7 -1.34 12.53 -8.59
C TRP A 7 -0.43 13.57 -9.22
N GLU A 8 -0.50 14.82 -8.76
CA GLU A 8 0.44 15.88 -9.18
C GLU A 8 1.87 15.51 -8.79
N ALA A 9 2.10 15.01 -7.58
CA ALA A 9 3.41 14.55 -7.14
C ALA A 9 3.90 13.35 -7.98
N LEU A 10 3.03 12.36 -8.22
CA LEU A 10 3.38 11.19 -9.05
C LEU A 10 3.77 11.59 -10.49
N MET A 11 3.15 12.61 -11.06
CA MET A 11 3.51 13.13 -12.39
C MET A 11 4.80 13.96 -12.38
N TYR A 12 5.07 14.68 -11.29
CA TYR A 12 6.20 15.61 -11.21
C TYR A 12 7.55 14.93 -10.95
N TYR A 13 7.62 14.07 -9.94
CA TYR A 13 8.89 13.54 -9.43
C TYR A 13 9.72 12.69 -10.43
N PRO A 14 9.16 11.93 -11.37
CA PRO A 14 9.97 11.22 -12.36
C PRO A 14 10.85 12.13 -13.21
N LYS A 15 10.43 13.39 -13.43
CA LYS A 15 11.23 14.39 -14.16
C LYS A 15 12.48 14.83 -13.38
N THR A 16 12.46 14.72 -12.06
CA THR A 16 13.57 15.14 -11.20
C THR A 16 14.72 14.13 -11.17
N LYS A 17 14.52 12.92 -11.71
CA LYS A 17 15.48 11.80 -11.70
C LYS A 17 15.94 11.39 -10.29
N LEU A 18 15.11 11.60 -9.28
CA LEU A 18 15.37 11.23 -7.89
C LEU A 18 15.25 9.71 -7.71
N SER A 19 16.32 8.99 -8.02
CA SER A 19 16.36 7.53 -7.88
C SER A 19 16.31 7.05 -6.42
N ASN A 20 16.52 7.93 -5.45
CA ASN A 20 16.42 7.63 -4.02
C ASN A 20 15.02 7.91 -3.44
N LEU A 21 14.09 8.42 -4.23
CA LEU A 21 12.70 8.62 -3.79
C LEU A 21 11.94 7.29 -3.82
N VAL A 22 11.23 7.00 -2.74
CA VAL A 22 10.34 5.84 -2.63
C VAL A 22 8.95 6.31 -2.24
N CYS A 23 7.96 5.91 -3.03
CA CYS A 23 6.53 6.02 -2.70
C CYS A 23 6.03 4.66 -2.24
N ILE A 24 5.35 4.60 -1.10
CA ILE A 24 4.73 3.38 -0.60
C ILE A 24 3.21 3.58 -0.57
N ILE A 25 2.49 2.68 -1.20
CA ILE A 25 1.03 2.67 -1.23
C ILE A 25 0.54 1.47 -0.44
N ASP A 26 -0.14 1.71 0.68
CA ASP A 26 -0.90 0.68 1.39
C ASP A 26 -2.17 0.37 0.58
N TRP A 27 -2.14 -0.74 -0.14
CA TRP A 27 -3.26 -1.21 -0.96
C TRP A 27 -4.14 -2.18 -0.19
N ASN A 28 -4.77 -1.72 0.86
CA ASN A 28 -5.61 -2.53 1.76
C ASN A 28 -7.06 -2.69 1.25
N LYS A 29 -7.39 -2.20 0.05
CA LYS A 29 -8.70 -2.26 -0.60
C LYS A 29 -9.82 -1.50 0.13
N GLY A 30 -9.49 -0.83 1.22
CA GLY A 30 -10.43 -0.09 2.04
C GLY A 30 -10.22 1.42 2.02
N GLN A 31 -11.26 2.13 2.32
CA GLN A 31 -11.29 3.54 2.63
C GLN A 31 -12.36 3.80 3.69
N ASN A 32 -12.50 5.04 4.15
CA ASN A 32 -13.44 5.39 5.22
C ASN A 32 -14.89 4.96 4.93
N ASP A 33 -15.31 5.08 3.66
CA ASP A 33 -16.69 4.81 3.23
C ASP A 33 -16.95 3.35 2.84
N GLY A 34 -15.92 2.50 2.79
CA GLY A 34 -16.07 1.10 2.41
C GLY A 34 -14.93 0.57 1.54
N TYR A 35 -15.23 -0.34 0.64
CA TYR A 35 -14.23 -0.88 -0.28
C TYR A 35 -13.94 0.08 -1.43
N THR A 36 -12.66 0.24 -1.76
CA THR A 36 -12.22 1.14 -2.84
C THR A 36 -12.82 0.79 -4.20
N LYS A 37 -13.11 -0.49 -4.45
CA LYS A 37 -13.75 -0.94 -5.69
C LYS A 37 -15.14 -0.34 -5.94
N ASP A 38 -15.85 0.05 -4.86
CA ASP A 38 -17.22 0.53 -4.93
C ASP A 38 -17.28 2.06 -5.11
N PHE A 39 -16.18 2.77 -4.78
CA PHE A 39 -16.16 4.23 -4.73
C PHE A 39 -15.07 4.88 -5.62
N SER A 40 -14.14 4.10 -6.13
CA SER A 40 -12.98 4.65 -6.82
C SER A 40 -12.70 3.98 -8.16
N ILE A 41 -12.65 4.80 -9.21
CA ILE A 41 -12.13 4.36 -10.52
C ILE A 41 -10.63 4.02 -10.47
N MET A 42 -9.94 4.44 -9.41
CA MET A 42 -8.50 4.18 -9.22
C MET A 42 -8.21 2.76 -8.76
N TYR A 43 -9.24 1.98 -8.45
CA TYR A 43 -9.08 0.57 -8.06
C TYR A 43 -8.44 -0.28 -9.17
N HIS A 44 -8.75 0.01 -10.43
CA HIS A 44 -8.24 -0.77 -11.56
C HIS A 44 -6.90 -0.23 -12.07
N ASN A 45 -5.99 -1.13 -12.42
CA ASN A 45 -4.75 -0.83 -13.13
C ASN A 45 -3.86 0.23 -12.45
N LEU A 46 -3.83 0.25 -11.12
CA LEU A 46 -3.05 1.25 -10.37
C LEU A 46 -1.55 1.15 -10.71
N HIS A 47 -1.02 -0.07 -10.81
CA HIS A 47 0.37 -0.31 -11.20
C HIS A 47 0.70 0.34 -12.55
N GLU A 48 -0.08 0.05 -13.58
CA GLU A 48 0.13 0.56 -14.95
C GLU A 48 0.02 2.10 -15.01
N ARG A 49 -0.90 2.68 -14.24
CA ARG A 49 -1.07 4.13 -14.16
C ARG A 49 0.16 4.82 -13.59
N ILE A 50 0.69 4.30 -12.50
CA ILE A 50 1.88 4.87 -11.85
C ILE A 50 3.11 4.65 -12.74
N GLU A 51 3.23 3.49 -13.35
CA GLU A 51 4.32 3.19 -14.27
C GLU A 51 4.29 4.11 -15.50
N SER A 52 3.10 4.46 -16.01
CA SER A 52 2.94 5.38 -17.14
C SER A 52 3.44 6.80 -16.86
N PHE A 53 3.50 7.22 -15.60
CA PHE A 53 4.13 8.48 -15.21
C PHE A 53 5.66 8.40 -15.18
N GLY A 54 6.24 7.21 -15.26
CA GLY A 54 7.70 7.03 -15.30
C GLY A 54 8.31 6.46 -14.02
N TRP A 55 7.51 5.99 -13.06
CA TRP A 55 7.98 5.31 -11.86
C TRP A 55 8.45 3.87 -12.17
N ASP A 56 9.39 3.38 -11.39
CA ASP A 56 9.64 1.94 -11.27
C ASP A 56 8.64 1.39 -10.26
N THR A 57 7.67 0.59 -10.72
CA THR A 57 6.53 0.21 -9.90
C THR A 57 6.56 -1.29 -9.62
N LYS A 58 6.36 -1.68 -8.37
CA LYS A 58 6.28 -3.08 -7.94
C LYS A 58 5.04 -3.29 -7.09
N VAL A 59 4.35 -4.40 -7.30
CA VAL A 59 3.27 -4.90 -6.44
C VAL A 59 3.81 -6.08 -5.67
N ILE A 60 3.77 -6.00 -4.34
CA ILE A 60 4.30 -7.04 -3.45
C ILE A 60 3.31 -7.38 -2.33
N ASP A 61 3.51 -8.51 -1.66
CA ASP A 61 2.79 -8.82 -0.43
C ASP A 61 3.24 -7.87 0.69
N GLY A 62 2.35 -6.97 1.11
CA GLY A 62 2.62 -6.00 2.17
C GLY A 62 2.70 -6.60 3.58
N HIS A 63 2.45 -7.91 3.73
CA HIS A 63 2.65 -8.63 4.98
C HIS A 63 3.93 -9.50 4.97
N ASN A 64 4.64 -9.55 3.85
CA ASN A 64 5.91 -10.25 3.73
C ASN A 64 7.07 -9.26 3.95
N VAL A 65 7.62 -9.29 5.18
CA VAL A 65 8.73 -8.40 5.59
C VAL A 65 9.97 -8.58 4.71
N ASP A 66 10.24 -9.81 4.25
CA ASP A 66 11.41 -10.09 3.42
C ASP A 66 11.23 -9.54 2.01
N GLU A 67 10.02 -9.60 1.43
CA GLU A 67 9.74 -8.93 0.15
C GLU A 67 9.90 -7.41 0.25
N ILE A 68 9.40 -6.81 1.34
CA ILE A 68 9.54 -5.37 1.60
C ILE A 68 11.01 -5.00 1.71
N ARG A 69 11.77 -5.73 2.56
CA ARG A 69 13.21 -5.51 2.77
C ARG A 69 13.97 -5.63 1.46
N ASN A 70 13.74 -6.70 0.71
CA ASN A 70 14.41 -6.93 -0.56
C ASN A 70 14.06 -5.87 -1.61
N SER A 71 12.82 -5.36 -1.61
CA SER A 71 12.41 -4.30 -2.53
C SER A 71 13.04 -2.94 -2.21
N LEU A 72 13.39 -2.70 -0.94
CA LEU A 72 14.00 -1.46 -0.47
C LEU A 72 15.54 -1.52 -0.44
N SER A 73 16.14 -2.71 -0.36
CA SER A 73 17.60 -2.84 -0.25
C SER A 73 18.32 -2.47 -1.55
N ASN A 74 19.47 -1.80 -1.41
CA ASN A 74 20.30 -1.44 -2.56
C ASN A 74 20.96 -2.67 -3.22
N GLU A 75 21.16 -3.76 -2.49
CA GLU A 75 21.79 -5.00 -2.99
C GLU A 75 20.89 -5.77 -3.96
N SER A 76 19.58 -5.73 -3.76
CA SER A 76 18.59 -6.32 -4.66
C SER A 76 18.28 -5.44 -5.87
N ASN A 77 18.85 -4.24 -5.92
CA ASN A 77 18.51 -3.19 -6.89
C ASN A 77 19.24 -3.28 -8.24
N SER A 78 19.82 -4.43 -8.60
CA SER A 78 20.25 -4.67 -10.00
C SER A 78 19.11 -4.52 -11.01
N PHE A 79 17.87 -4.55 -10.55
CA PHE A 79 16.65 -4.31 -11.33
C PHE A 79 16.06 -2.89 -11.16
N ARG A 80 16.63 -2.05 -10.29
CA ARG A 80 16.14 -0.68 -10.14
C ARG A 80 16.49 0.10 -11.40
N LYS A 81 15.48 0.55 -12.12
CA LYS A 81 15.69 1.35 -13.34
C LYS A 81 16.47 2.61 -12.97
N VAL A 82 17.65 2.77 -13.54
CA VAL A 82 18.52 3.92 -13.27
C VAL A 82 17.76 5.23 -13.52
N ASN A 83 17.86 6.16 -12.57
CA ASN A 83 17.20 7.47 -12.62
C ASN A 83 15.66 7.45 -12.56
N LYS A 84 15.06 6.41 -11.99
CA LYS A 84 13.62 6.39 -11.73
C LYS A 84 13.33 6.30 -10.24
N PRO A 85 12.32 7.03 -9.72
CA PRO A 85 11.81 6.81 -8.37
C PRO A 85 11.09 5.46 -8.29
N LEU A 86 11.08 4.85 -7.11
CA LEU A 86 10.43 3.58 -6.83
C LEU A 86 9.04 3.79 -6.26
N CYS A 87 8.04 3.06 -6.77
CA CYS A 87 6.74 2.94 -6.14
C CYS A 87 6.47 1.50 -5.72
N LEU A 88 6.27 1.27 -4.43
CA LEU A 88 5.85 -0.01 -3.89
C LEU A 88 4.35 0.02 -3.59
N ILE A 89 3.59 -0.83 -4.25
CA ILE A 89 2.18 -1.08 -3.95
C ILE A 89 2.12 -2.31 -3.06
N LEU A 90 1.87 -2.10 -1.78
CA LEU A 90 1.78 -3.15 -0.78
C LEU A 90 0.36 -3.72 -0.78
N ASN A 91 0.22 -4.95 -1.27
CA ASN A 91 -1.05 -5.66 -1.20
C ASN A 91 -1.27 -6.16 0.23
N THR A 92 -2.13 -5.47 0.97
CA THR A 92 -2.37 -5.70 2.39
C THR A 92 -3.82 -6.08 2.66
N ILE A 93 -4.06 -6.60 3.84
CA ILE A 93 -5.39 -6.85 4.40
C ILE A 93 -5.54 -5.93 5.61
N LYS A 94 -6.55 -5.05 5.59
CA LYS A 94 -6.88 -4.20 6.73
C LYS A 94 -7.24 -5.08 7.94
N GLY A 95 -6.63 -4.80 9.10
CA GLY A 95 -6.91 -5.55 10.33
C GLY A 95 -6.40 -6.98 10.35
N LYS A 96 -5.47 -7.35 9.44
CA LYS A 96 -4.92 -8.70 9.36
C LYS A 96 -4.48 -9.25 10.70
N GLY A 97 -4.90 -10.47 10.97
CA GLY A 97 -4.61 -11.20 12.20
C GLY A 97 -5.75 -11.16 13.21
N VAL A 98 -6.77 -10.32 12.98
CA VAL A 98 -8.00 -10.30 13.77
C VAL A 98 -9.19 -10.45 12.84
N SER A 99 -9.78 -11.63 12.81
CA SER A 99 -10.74 -12.07 11.79
C SER A 99 -11.91 -11.10 11.56
N PHE A 100 -12.49 -10.56 12.61
CA PHE A 100 -13.63 -9.64 12.52
C PHE A 100 -13.20 -8.19 12.17
N MET A 101 -11.90 -7.85 12.22
CA MET A 101 -11.37 -6.52 11.87
C MET A 101 -10.94 -6.42 10.40
N GLU A 102 -10.93 -7.49 9.66
CA GLU A 102 -10.56 -7.50 8.24
C GLU A 102 -11.66 -6.92 7.33
N HIS A 103 -12.23 -5.77 7.77
CA HIS A 103 -13.29 -5.08 7.05
C HIS A 103 -13.13 -3.55 7.19
N PRO A 104 -13.40 -2.74 6.14
CA PRO A 104 -13.28 -1.28 6.18
C PRO A 104 -14.04 -0.60 7.33
N SER A 105 -15.19 -1.16 7.75
CA SER A 105 -15.99 -0.60 8.85
C SER A 105 -15.25 -0.50 10.19
N TRP A 106 -14.09 -1.14 10.33
CA TRP A 106 -13.23 -1.06 11.51
C TRP A 106 -12.25 0.11 11.48
N HIS A 107 -12.38 1.02 10.53
CA HIS A 107 -11.45 2.15 10.41
C HIS A 107 -11.43 3.05 11.67
N CYS A 108 -12.58 3.30 12.28
CA CYS A 108 -12.71 4.18 13.45
C CYS A 108 -13.44 3.49 14.62
N LYS A 109 -13.50 2.16 14.66
CA LYS A 109 -14.15 1.45 15.75
C LYS A 109 -13.15 1.07 16.84
N VAL A 110 -13.64 1.13 18.08
CA VAL A 110 -12.97 0.58 19.25
C VAL A 110 -13.65 -0.74 19.60
N PRO A 111 -12.90 -1.83 19.80
CA PRO A 111 -13.49 -3.11 20.18
C PRO A 111 -14.12 -3.05 21.57
N THR A 112 -15.18 -3.81 21.77
CA THR A 112 -15.73 -4.11 23.09
C THR A 112 -14.75 -4.96 23.89
N GLU A 113 -15.00 -5.17 25.18
CA GLU A 113 -14.12 -6.00 26.00
C GLU A 113 -14.10 -7.48 25.57
N GLU A 114 -15.23 -8.00 25.10
CA GLU A 114 -15.34 -9.33 24.52
C GLU A 114 -14.57 -9.45 23.22
N GLU A 115 -14.76 -8.50 22.31
CA GLU A 115 -14.03 -8.44 21.03
C GLU A 115 -12.52 -8.27 21.27
N TYR A 116 -12.12 -7.48 22.27
CA TYR A 116 -10.71 -7.35 22.65
C TYR A 116 -10.11 -8.71 23.07
N LYS A 117 -10.80 -9.47 23.93
CA LYS A 117 -10.34 -10.80 24.34
C LYS A 117 -10.21 -11.77 23.17
N ILE A 118 -11.14 -11.72 22.20
CA ILE A 118 -11.07 -12.52 20.99
C ILE A 118 -9.86 -12.10 20.16
N ALA A 119 -9.66 -10.79 19.95
CA ALA A 119 -8.52 -10.28 19.17
C ALA A 119 -7.18 -10.68 19.79
N MET A 120 -7.02 -10.56 21.10
CA MET A 120 -5.79 -10.96 21.80
C MET A 120 -5.52 -12.46 21.63
N LYS A 121 -6.55 -13.29 21.71
CA LYS A 121 -6.43 -14.73 21.48
C LYS A 121 -6.00 -15.06 20.04
N GLU A 122 -6.58 -14.39 19.04
CA GLU A 122 -6.23 -14.58 17.63
C GLU A 122 -4.79 -14.13 17.34
N LEU A 123 -4.32 -13.09 18.02
CA LEU A 123 -2.94 -12.59 17.90
C LEU A 123 -1.92 -13.42 18.69
N GLY A 124 -2.36 -14.38 19.50
CA GLY A 124 -1.48 -15.24 20.28
C GLY A 124 -0.86 -14.56 21.50
N VAL A 125 -1.55 -13.58 22.08
CA VAL A 125 -1.08 -12.77 23.24
C VAL A 125 -1.97 -13.02 24.44
#